data_e0ab54f695f3094f084cd2fc774ff53c
#
_entry.id   e0ab54f695f3094f084cd2fc774ff53c
#
_cell.length_a   1.000
_cell.length_b   1.000
_cell.length_c   1.000
_cell.angle_alpha   90.00
_cell.angle_beta   90.00
_cell.angle_gamma   90.00
#
_symmetry.space_group_name_H-M   'P 1'
#
loop_
_entity.id
_entity.type
_entity.pdbx_description
1 polymer ?
#
loop_
_entity_poly.entity_id
_entity_poly.type
_entity_poly.pdbx_seq_one_letter_code
_entity_poly.pdbx_strand_id
1 'polypeptide(L)'
;MHSNWFQRELLGIAAVWWREFKVFWREKSRIVSSIVQPMMWLFLFGSGIGASLSVGAVNYRDYIYPGILTMSVIFGSVFFGLYIIWDRKLDVLKAVLVAPVTRISIFFGKVLGGCTDVLLQVVILFVFSFLFPSVNPWGLPQALLILFITSIALVSLGLALGSLLESLEGFQVISAFLIFPLFFLSGALFPVDDKLPTWLHGLVKLNPLSYTVDGVRGALLGMNTYPFYVDLGIITLFAAAMLISGSILFSRMK
;
A
#
# COMPACT_ATOMS: atom_id res chain seq x y z
N MET A 1 12.80 14.12 36.21
CA MET A 1 13.41 13.70 34.94
C MET A 1 12.66 14.41 33.82
N HIS A 2 13.23 15.49 33.29
CA HIS A 2 12.67 16.18 32.11
C HIS A 2 13.03 15.38 30.85
N SER A 3 12.15 14.48 30.42
CA SER A 3 12.28 13.96 29.05
C SER A 3 12.05 15.15 28.11
N ASN A 4 13.03 15.44 27.24
CA ASN A 4 12.88 16.47 26.22
C ASN A 4 11.57 16.23 25.46
N TRP A 5 10.83 17.29 25.12
CA TRP A 5 9.58 17.21 24.36
C TRP A 5 9.73 16.26 23.15
N PHE A 6 10.84 16.35 22.44
CA PHE A 6 11.16 15.49 21.30
C PHE A 6 11.21 13.98 21.66
N GLN A 7 11.78 13.62 22.82
CA GLN A 7 11.82 12.22 23.25
C GLN A 7 10.42 11.69 23.57
N ARG A 8 9.53 12.50 24.13
CA ARG A 8 8.15 12.09 24.39
C ARG A 8 7.38 11.83 23.09
N GLU A 9 7.55 12.67 22.07
CA GLU A 9 6.90 12.48 20.78
C GLU A 9 7.40 11.19 20.09
N LEU A 10 8.70 10.94 20.09
CA LEU A 10 9.27 9.69 19.53
C LEU A 10 8.77 8.45 20.27
N LEU A 11 8.72 8.48 21.60
CA LEU A 11 8.18 7.38 22.40
C LEU A 11 6.68 7.19 22.13
N GLY A 12 5.93 8.27 21.90
CA GLY A 12 4.54 8.23 21.50
C GLY A 12 4.34 7.56 20.13
N ILE A 13 5.14 7.93 19.14
CA ILE A 13 5.15 7.26 17.81
C ILE A 13 5.42 5.76 17.97
N ALA A 14 6.48 5.40 18.72
CA ALA A 14 6.85 4.01 18.93
C ALA A 14 5.76 3.21 19.69
N ALA A 15 5.11 3.83 20.69
CA ALA A 15 4.06 3.18 21.46
C ALA A 15 2.81 2.89 20.59
N VAL A 16 2.41 3.86 19.75
CA VAL A 16 1.28 3.68 18.82
C VAL A 16 1.64 2.63 17.77
N TRP A 17 2.82 2.70 17.15
CA TRP A 17 3.31 1.70 16.22
C TRP A 17 3.29 0.29 16.81
N TRP A 18 3.83 0.13 18.03
CA TRP A 18 3.88 -1.16 18.72
C TRP A 18 2.49 -1.71 19.05
N ARG A 19 1.53 -0.82 19.38
CA ARG A 19 0.14 -1.19 19.57
C ARG A 19 -0.47 -1.76 18.28
N GLU A 20 -0.32 -1.04 17.13
CA GLU A 20 -0.86 -1.48 15.84
C GLU A 20 -0.26 -2.84 15.43
N PHE A 21 1.06 -3.01 15.60
CA PHE A 21 1.73 -4.29 15.34
C PHE A 21 1.16 -5.44 16.18
N LYS A 22 0.91 -5.21 17.47
CA LYS A 22 0.30 -6.23 18.34
C LYS A 22 -1.14 -6.56 17.93
N VAL A 23 -1.92 -5.57 17.51
CA VAL A 23 -3.28 -5.77 17.01
C VAL A 23 -3.24 -6.65 15.76
N PHE A 24 -2.41 -6.30 14.78
CA PHE A 24 -2.22 -7.08 13.57
C PHE A 24 -1.86 -8.55 13.88
N TRP A 25 -0.88 -8.78 14.76
CA TRP A 25 -0.43 -10.14 15.07
C TRP A 25 -1.47 -11.00 15.76
N ARG A 26 -2.41 -10.39 16.49
CA ARG A 26 -3.52 -11.09 17.15
C ARG A 26 -4.68 -11.41 16.22
N GLU A 27 -4.86 -10.64 15.16
CA GLU A 27 -5.93 -10.82 14.18
C GLU A 27 -5.54 -11.85 13.10
N LYS A 28 -5.48 -13.14 13.48
CA LYS A 28 -5.07 -14.22 12.57
C LYS A 28 -5.92 -14.29 11.28
N SER A 29 -7.23 -14.03 11.40
CA SER A 29 -8.13 -14.00 10.24
C SER A 29 -7.73 -12.95 9.22
N ARG A 30 -7.27 -11.77 9.67
CA ARG A 30 -6.76 -10.70 8.81
C ARG A 30 -5.49 -11.12 8.09
N ILE A 31 -4.53 -11.73 8.79
CA ILE A 31 -3.29 -12.23 8.18
C ILE A 31 -3.60 -13.26 7.11
N VAL A 32 -4.49 -14.22 7.39
CA VAL A 32 -4.87 -15.26 6.44
C VAL A 32 -5.56 -14.65 5.21
N SER A 33 -6.57 -13.81 5.41
CA SER A 33 -7.31 -13.21 4.29
C SER A 33 -6.43 -12.30 3.44
N SER A 34 -5.48 -11.58 4.03
CA SER A 34 -4.54 -10.71 3.31
C SER A 34 -3.57 -11.46 2.40
N ILE A 35 -3.34 -12.75 2.66
CA ILE A 35 -2.51 -13.64 1.82
C ILE A 35 -3.38 -14.38 0.82
N VAL A 36 -4.50 -14.94 1.28
CA VAL A 36 -5.38 -15.77 0.44
C VAL A 36 -5.96 -14.97 -0.73
N GLN A 37 -6.39 -13.74 -0.49
CA GLN A 37 -6.99 -12.91 -1.53
C GLN A 37 -6.04 -12.62 -2.71
N PRO A 38 -4.80 -12.11 -2.52
CA PRO A 38 -3.84 -11.94 -3.62
C PRO A 38 -3.48 -13.27 -4.30
N MET A 39 -3.34 -14.35 -3.55
CA MET A 39 -3.05 -15.66 -4.11
C MET A 39 -4.19 -16.17 -4.99
N MET A 40 -5.45 -15.96 -4.60
CA MET A 40 -6.60 -16.28 -5.45
C MET A 40 -6.55 -15.50 -6.77
N TRP A 41 -6.25 -14.20 -6.73
CA TRP A 41 -6.10 -13.39 -7.95
C TRP A 41 -4.99 -13.94 -8.84
N LEU A 42 -3.85 -14.30 -8.24
CA LEU A 42 -2.73 -14.88 -8.97
C LEU A 42 -3.10 -16.20 -9.65
N PHE A 43 -3.84 -17.06 -8.94
CA PHE A 43 -4.32 -18.32 -9.52
C PHE A 43 -5.35 -18.09 -10.62
N LEU A 44 -6.35 -17.22 -10.40
CA LEU A 44 -7.39 -16.96 -11.39
C LEU A 44 -6.82 -16.37 -12.69
N PHE A 45 -6.02 -15.33 -12.59
CA PHE A 45 -5.43 -14.69 -13.77
C PHE A 45 -4.25 -15.46 -14.34
N GLY A 46 -3.39 -16.01 -13.48
CA GLY A 46 -2.19 -16.73 -13.91
C GLY A 46 -2.49 -18.09 -14.56
N SER A 47 -3.45 -18.86 -14.05
CA SER A 47 -3.80 -20.16 -14.61
C SER A 47 -4.98 -20.12 -15.59
N GLY A 48 -5.94 -19.21 -15.38
CA GLY A 48 -7.12 -19.07 -16.23
C GLY A 48 -6.81 -18.40 -17.56
N ILE A 49 -6.33 -17.16 -17.50
CA ILE A 49 -6.03 -16.35 -18.70
C ILE A 49 -4.60 -16.58 -19.17
N GLY A 50 -3.69 -16.85 -18.26
CA GLY A 50 -2.25 -16.90 -18.51
C GLY A 50 -1.75 -18.17 -19.18
N ALA A 51 -2.55 -19.23 -19.26
CA ALA A 51 -2.10 -20.50 -19.85
C ALA A 51 -1.74 -20.41 -21.35
N SER A 52 -2.26 -19.40 -22.04
CA SER A 52 -2.07 -19.18 -23.49
C SER A 52 -1.53 -17.81 -23.87
N LEU A 53 -1.22 -16.95 -22.89
CA LEU A 53 -0.74 -15.58 -23.15
C LEU A 53 0.71 -15.41 -22.70
N SER A 54 1.49 -14.73 -23.53
CA SER A 54 2.84 -14.25 -23.20
C SER A 54 2.92 -12.74 -23.42
N VAL A 55 3.66 -12.05 -22.56
CA VAL A 55 3.97 -10.62 -22.69
C VAL A 55 5.47 -10.49 -22.94
N GLY A 56 5.83 -10.23 -24.19
CA GLY A 56 7.23 -10.29 -24.62
C GLY A 56 7.80 -11.71 -24.48
N ALA A 57 8.92 -11.84 -23.79
CA ALA A 57 9.59 -13.12 -23.52
C ALA A 57 9.13 -13.82 -22.23
N VAL A 58 8.17 -13.21 -21.48
CA VAL A 58 7.75 -13.69 -20.17
C VAL A 58 6.32 -14.24 -20.24
N ASN A 59 6.06 -15.33 -19.52
CA ASN A 59 4.71 -15.84 -19.36
C ASN A 59 3.83 -14.82 -18.63
N TYR A 60 2.56 -14.70 -19.03
CA TYR A 60 1.63 -13.77 -18.38
C TYR A 60 1.51 -14.01 -16.87
N ARG A 61 1.63 -15.24 -16.41
CA ARG A 61 1.64 -15.61 -14.98
C ARG A 61 2.77 -14.91 -14.22
N ASP A 62 3.98 -14.88 -14.77
CA ASP A 62 5.14 -14.22 -14.15
C ASP A 62 5.00 -12.71 -14.26
N TYR A 63 4.44 -12.22 -15.39
CA TYR A 63 4.20 -10.81 -15.64
C TYR A 63 3.26 -10.14 -14.63
N ILE A 64 2.19 -10.82 -14.21
CA ILE A 64 1.21 -10.25 -13.27
C ILE A 64 1.68 -10.29 -11.80
N TYR A 65 2.68 -11.12 -11.48
CA TYR A 65 3.12 -11.31 -10.10
C TYR A 65 3.55 -10.00 -9.41
N PRO A 66 4.39 -9.13 -9.99
CA PRO A 66 4.69 -7.80 -9.44
C PRO A 66 3.45 -6.93 -9.27
N GLY A 67 2.52 -7.01 -10.21
CA GLY A 67 1.22 -6.32 -10.14
C GLY A 67 0.37 -6.78 -8.95
N ILE A 68 0.35 -8.08 -8.65
CA ILE A 68 -0.37 -8.64 -7.50
C ILE A 68 0.28 -8.21 -6.17
N LEU A 69 1.61 -8.15 -6.10
CA LEU A 69 2.30 -7.58 -4.93
C LEU A 69 1.89 -6.12 -4.71
N THR A 70 1.89 -5.32 -5.77
CA THR A 70 1.44 -3.92 -5.71
C THR A 70 -0.04 -3.81 -5.32
N MET A 71 -0.91 -4.66 -5.87
CA MET A 71 -2.32 -4.75 -5.49
C MET A 71 -2.48 -4.97 -3.98
N SER A 72 -1.71 -5.89 -3.40
CA SER A 72 -1.76 -6.19 -1.97
C SER A 72 -1.42 -4.96 -1.13
N VAL A 73 -0.40 -4.18 -1.57
CA VAL A 73 -0.02 -2.92 -0.92
C VAL A 73 -1.14 -1.89 -1.05
N ILE A 74 -1.75 -1.73 -2.23
CA ILE A 74 -2.80 -0.76 -2.47
C ILE A 74 -4.00 -1.02 -1.54
N PHE A 75 -4.54 -2.22 -1.58
CA PHE A 75 -5.71 -2.58 -0.79
C PHE A 75 -5.39 -2.59 0.71
N GLY A 76 -4.31 -3.25 1.13
CA GLY A 76 -3.91 -3.31 2.54
C GLY A 76 -3.69 -1.94 3.15
N SER A 77 -3.01 -1.04 2.43
CA SER A 77 -2.69 0.30 2.91
C SER A 77 -3.92 1.19 3.05
N VAL A 78 -4.77 1.27 2.03
CA VAL A 78 -5.94 2.17 2.08
C VAL A 78 -6.97 1.67 3.09
N PHE A 79 -7.25 0.35 3.10
CA PHE A 79 -8.18 -0.23 4.06
C PHE A 79 -7.69 -0.18 5.52
N PHE A 80 -6.40 0.06 5.76
CA PHE A 80 -5.90 0.34 7.11
C PHE A 80 -6.59 1.56 7.73
N GLY A 81 -7.01 2.54 6.93
CA GLY A 81 -7.79 3.69 7.41
C GLY A 81 -9.12 3.33 8.07
N LEU A 82 -9.69 2.16 7.78
CA LEU A 82 -10.92 1.67 8.40
C LEU A 82 -10.78 1.53 9.93
N TYR A 83 -9.55 1.23 10.40
CA TYR A 83 -9.29 1.08 11.84
C TYR A 83 -9.47 2.38 12.63
N ILE A 84 -9.35 3.57 12.00
CA ILE A 84 -9.69 4.83 12.67
C ILE A 84 -11.18 4.87 13.02
N ILE A 85 -12.03 4.42 12.10
CA ILE A 85 -13.48 4.40 12.31
C ILE A 85 -13.83 3.38 13.41
N TRP A 86 -13.19 2.21 13.40
CA TRP A 86 -13.33 1.23 14.49
C TRP A 86 -12.83 1.76 15.83
N ASP A 87 -11.63 2.34 15.88
CA ASP A 87 -11.06 2.94 17.10
C ASP A 87 -11.99 4.04 17.66
N ARG A 88 -12.68 4.79 16.77
CA ARG A 88 -13.66 5.80 17.17
C ARG A 88 -14.93 5.16 17.74
N LYS A 89 -15.49 4.16 17.08
CA LYS A 89 -16.72 3.46 17.52
C LYS A 89 -16.53 2.71 18.85
N LEU A 90 -15.32 2.25 19.14
CA LEU A 90 -14.99 1.52 20.36
C LEU A 90 -14.43 2.43 21.46
N ASP A 91 -14.49 3.77 21.30
CA ASP A 91 -13.91 4.78 22.22
C ASP A 91 -12.40 4.62 22.49
N VAL A 92 -11.73 3.72 21.77
CA VAL A 92 -10.28 3.50 21.89
C VAL A 92 -9.51 4.72 21.42
N LEU A 93 -10.00 5.40 20.36
CA LEU A 93 -9.38 6.61 19.85
C LEU A 93 -9.35 7.72 20.91
N LYS A 94 -10.41 7.87 21.72
CA LYS A 94 -10.44 8.85 22.82
C LYS A 94 -9.32 8.58 23.82
N ALA A 95 -9.13 7.31 24.21
CA ALA A 95 -8.05 6.93 25.13
C ALA A 95 -6.66 7.25 24.57
N VAL A 96 -6.44 7.09 23.26
CA VAL A 96 -5.18 7.44 22.59
C VAL A 96 -5.00 8.97 22.50
N LEU A 97 -6.08 9.73 22.27
CA LEU A 97 -6.03 11.20 22.14
C LEU A 97 -5.80 11.92 23.47
N VAL A 98 -6.08 11.29 24.61
CA VAL A 98 -5.79 11.82 25.98
C VAL A 98 -4.31 11.66 26.34
N ALA A 99 -3.55 10.83 25.64
CA ALA A 99 -2.13 10.66 25.87
C ALA A 99 -1.37 12.00 25.68
N PRO A 100 -0.31 12.27 26.48
CA PRO A 100 0.45 13.54 26.43
C PRO A 100 1.39 13.61 25.23
N VAL A 101 0.87 13.33 24.03
CA VAL A 101 1.57 13.33 22.74
C VAL A 101 0.74 14.07 21.69
N THR A 102 1.39 14.63 20.68
CA THR A 102 0.68 15.36 19.63
C THR A 102 -0.12 14.43 18.72
N ARG A 103 -1.22 14.94 18.13
CA ARG A 103 -2.00 14.19 17.13
C ARG A 103 -1.17 13.79 15.92
N ILE A 104 -0.17 14.60 15.58
CA ILE A 104 0.77 14.33 14.48
C ILE A 104 1.61 13.07 14.81
N SER A 105 2.11 12.93 16.03
CA SER A 105 2.85 11.73 16.46
C SER A 105 1.97 10.48 16.46
N ILE A 106 0.70 10.60 16.86
CA ILE A 106 -0.26 9.49 16.74
C ILE A 106 -0.46 9.10 15.27
N PHE A 107 -0.62 10.08 14.38
CA PHE A 107 -0.73 9.83 12.94
C PHE A 107 0.49 9.09 12.39
N PHE A 108 1.71 9.56 12.67
CA PHE A 108 2.93 8.89 12.23
C PHE A 108 3.08 7.47 12.80
N GLY A 109 2.72 7.27 14.07
CA GLY A 109 2.71 5.94 14.68
C GLY A 109 1.75 4.97 13.96
N LYS A 110 0.56 5.45 13.57
CA LYS A 110 -0.40 4.68 12.78
C LYS A 110 0.10 4.42 11.35
N VAL A 111 0.72 5.42 10.69
CA VAL A 111 1.34 5.23 9.37
C VAL A 111 2.38 4.13 9.42
N LEU A 112 3.31 4.18 10.38
CA LEU A 112 4.32 3.14 10.56
C LEU A 112 3.70 1.77 10.85
N GLY A 113 2.62 1.71 11.65
CA GLY A 113 1.87 0.49 11.90
C GLY A 113 1.32 -0.12 10.63
N GLY A 114 0.56 0.66 9.86
CA GLY A 114 -0.02 0.20 8.60
C GLY A 114 1.03 -0.21 7.57
N CYS A 115 2.15 0.54 7.46
CA CYS A 115 3.26 0.15 6.59
C CYS A 115 3.88 -1.18 7.02
N THR A 116 4.07 -1.40 8.31
CA THR A 116 4.63 -2.66 8.83
C THR A 116 3.73 -3.84 8.50
N ASP A 117 2.42 -3.71 8.71
CA ASP A 117 1.43 -4.74 8.39
C ASP A 117 1.47 -5.15 6.92
N VAL A 118 1.47 -4.15 6.05
CA VAL A 118 1.47 -4.35 4.58
C VAL A 118 2.79 -4.94 4.10
N LEU A 119 3.92 -4.48 4.64
CA LEU A 119 5.22 -5.03 4.26
C LEU A 119 5.41 -6.46 4.71
N LEU A 120 4.93 -6.83 5.91
CA LEU A 120 4.94 -8.22 6.36
C LEU A 120 4.13 -9.11 5.41
N GLN A 121 2.97 -8.64 4.95
CA GLN A 121 2.17 -9.34 3.94
C GLN A 121 2.95 -9.51 2.63
N VAL A 122 3.60 -8.46 2.12
CA VAL A 122 4.41 -8.51 0.89
C VAL A 122 5.57 -9.50 1.03
N VAL A 123 6.28 -9.48 2.18
CA VAL A 123 7.38 -10.44 2.44
C VAL A 123 6.87 -11.87 2.42
N ILE A 124 5.71 -12.15 3.03
CA ILE A 124 5.11 -13.49 2.99
C ILE A 124 4.73 -13.87 1.55
N LEU A 125 4.10 -12.96 0.80
CA LEU A 125 3.76 -13.20 -0.60
C LEU A 125 5.00 -13.40 -1.46
N PHE A 126 6.12 -12.74 -1.12
CA PHE A 126 7.36 -12.90 -1.86
C PHE A 126 7.99 -14.29 -1.69
N VAL A 127 7.71 -15.02 -0.60
CA VAL A 127 8.12 -16.41 -0.46
C VAL A 127 7.59 -17.27 -1.62
N PHE A 128 6.44 -16.93 -2.18
CA PHE A 128 5.88 -17.61 -3.34
C PHE A 128 6.56 -17.27 -4.67
N SER A 129 7.50 -16.31 -4.69
CA SER A 129 8.26 -15.96 -5.91
C SER A 129 9.00 -17.14 -6.51
N PHE A 130 9.41 -18.12 -5.70
CA PHE A 130 10.06 -19.35 -6.17
C PHE A 130 9.20 -20.20 -7.11
N LEU A 131 7.88 -19.94 -7.17
CA LEU A 131 6.98 -20.58 -8.13
C LEU A 131 6.99 -19.92 -9.52
N PHE A 132 7.72 -18.81 -9.67
CA PHE A 132 7.78 -17.98 -10.88
C PHE A 132 9.22 -17.90 -11.39
N PRO A 133 9.60 -18.73 -12.40
CA PRO A 133 10.98 -18.84 -12.86
C PRO A 133 11.58 -17.56 -13.41
N SER A 134 10.75 -16.66 -13.96
CA SER A 134 11.21 -15.38 -14.52
C SER A 134 11.46 -14.31 -13.46
N VAL A 135 11.05 -14.52 -12.21
CA VAL A 135 11.19 -13.54 -11.13
C VAL A 135 12.59 -13.59 -10.54
N ASN A 136 13.28 -12.46 -10.60
CA ASN A 136 14.61 -12.31 -9.98
C ASN A 136 14.49 -12.01 -8.48
N PRO A 137 14.84 -12.96 -7.58
CA PRO A 137 14.73 -12.72 -6.14
C PRO A 137 15.70 -11.65 -5.62
N TRP A 138 16.78 -11.35 -6.32
CA TRP A 138 17.74 -10.30 -5.94
C TRP A 138 17.19 -8.88 -6.13
N GLY A 139 16.10 -8.72 -6.89
CA GLY A 139 15.36 -7.47 -7.02
C GLY A 139 14.48 -7.13 -5.80
N LEU A 140 14.34 -8.04 -4.82
CA LEU A 140 13.50 -7.84 -3.64
C LEU A 140 13.81 -6.54 -2.86
N PRO A 141 15.07 -6.18 -2.55
CA PRO A 141 15.32 -4.94 -1.82
C PRO A 141 14.81 -3.69 -2.54
N GLN A 142 14.97 -3.63 -3.87
CA GLN A 142 14.47 -2.52 -4.69
C GLN A 142 12.94 -2.51 -4.74
N ALA A 143 12.30 -3.67 -4.94
CA ALA A 143 10.85 -3.81 -4.90
C ALA A 143 10.28 -3.41 -3.53
N LEU A 144 10.89 -3.86 -2.42
CA LEU A 144 10.47 -3.50 -1.07
C LEU A 144 10.60 -2.00 -0.79
N LEU A 145 11.65 -1.34 -1.29
CA LEU A 145 11.82 0.11 -1.14
C LEU A 145 10.67 0.87 -1.79
N ILE A 146 10.34 0.54 -3.05
CA ILE A 146 9.22 1.16 -3.76
C ILE A 146 7.90 0.88 -3.03
N LEU A 147 7.63 -0.38 -2.68
CA LEU A 147 6.39 -0.78 -2.01
C LEU A 147 6.27 -0.14 -0.61
N PHE A 148 7.38 0.06 0.09
CA PHE A 148 7.41 0.78 1.36
C PHE A 148 6.99 2.24 1.20
N ILE A 149 7.58 2.97 0.25
CA ILE A 149 7.23 4.38 0.00
C ILE A 149 5.79 4.48 -0.48
N THR A 150 5.35 3.56 -1.35
CA THR A 150 3.95 3.48 -1.78
C THR A 150 3.01 3.22 -0.60
N SER A 151 3.38 2.33 0.33
CA SER A 151 2.56 2.06 1.52
C SER A 151 2.44 3.29 2.41
N ILE A 152 3.50 4.09 2.58
CA ILE A 152 3.43 5.37 3.31
C ILE A 152 2.39 6.30 2.69
N ALA A 153 2.39 6.46 1.37
CA ALA A 153 1.43 7.29 0.66
C ALA A 153 -0.01 6.81 0.88
N LEU A 154 -0.24 5.52 0.66
CA LEU A 154 -1.59 4.95 0.65
C LEU A 154 -2.16 4.73 2.06
N VAL A 155 -1.32 4.39 3.05
CA VAL A 155 -1.75 4.36 4.46
C VAL A 155 -2.15 5.77 4.91
N SER A 156 -1.35 6.79 4.55
CA SER A 156 -1.66 8.20 4.86
C SER A 156 -2.98 8.64 4.23
N LEU A 157 -3.23 8.25 2.97
CA LEU A 157 -4.49 8.49 2.27
C LEU A 157 -5.66 7.77 2.98
N GLY A 158 -5.50 6.49 3.33
CA GLY A 158 -6.51 5.71 4.06
C GLY A 158 -6.84 6.33 5.41
N LEU A 159 -5.82 6.75 6.18
CA LEU A 159 -6.01 7.43 7.46
C LEU A 159 -6.71 8.79 7.28
N ALA A 160 -6.39 9.53 6.22
CA ALA A 160 -7.09 10.79 5.89
C ALA A 160 -8.58 10.53 5.61
N LEU A 161 -8.90 9.53 4.79
CA LEU A 161 -10.30 9.15 4.51
C LEU A 161 -11.01 8.68 5.78
N GLY A 162 -10.38 7.84 6.61
CA GLY A 162 -10.92 7.37 7.88
C GLY A 162 -11.15 8.50 8.89
N SER A 163 -10.35 9.58 8.81
CA SER A 163 -10.55 10.76 9.67
C SER A 163 -11.75 11.62 9.25
N LEU A 164 -12.10 11.63 7.96
CA LEU A 164 -13.19 12.41 7.40
C LEU A 164 -14.54 11.68 7.45
N LEU A 165 -14.52 10.35 7.44
CA LEU A 165 -15.70 9.51 7.32
C LEU A 165 -16.10 8.93 8.69
N GLU A 166 -17.41 8.82 8.94
CA GLU A 166 -17.96 8.32 10.20
C GLU A 166 -18.50 6.89 10.07
N SER A 167 -18.93 6.49 8.87
CA SER A 167 -19.49 5.17 8.62
C SER A 167 -18.50 4.21 7.94
N LEU A 168 -18.58 2.95 8.31
CA LEU A 168 -17.77 1.88 7.69
C LEU A 168 -18.16 1.68 6.23
N GLU A 169 -19.48 1.74 5.95
CA GLU A 169 -20.04 1.58 4.62
C GLU A 169 -19.60 2.72 3.70
N GLY A 170 -19.68 3.97 4.19
CA GLY A 170 -19.21 5.15 3.45
C GLY A 170 -17.72 5.07 3.13
N PHE A 171 -16.90 4.62 4.09
CA PHE A 171 -15.47 4.41 3.86
C PHE A 171 -15.22 3.35 2.78
N GLN A 172 -15.91 2.21 2.85
CA GLN A 172 -15.74 1.13 1.87
C GLN A 172 -16.11 1.57 0.45
N VAL A 173 -17.24 2.26 0.29
CA VAL A 173 -17.70 2.75 -1.02
C VAL A 173 -16.72 3.77 -1.60
N ILE A 174 -16.32 4.79 -0.82
CA ILE A 174 -15.42 5.84 -1.28
C ILE A 174 -14.02 5.27 -1.58
N SER A 175 -13.52 4.40 -0.70
CA SER A 175 -12.22 3.75 -0.90
C SER A 175 -12.23 2.87 -2.13
N ALA A 176 -13.27 2.08 -2.36
CA ALA A 176 -13.40 1.24 -3.55
C ALA A 176 -13.44 2.10 -4.83
N PHE A 177 -14.25 3.17 -4.83
CA PHE A 177 -14.33 4.09 -5.95
C PHE A 177 -13.00 4.77 -6.29
N LEU A 178 -12.15 4.99 -5.29
CA LEU A 178 -10.82 5.55 -5.48
C LEU A 178 -9.79 4.49 -5.90
N ILE A 179 -9.80 3.33 -5.21
CA ILE A 179 -8.78 2.28 -5.39
C ILE A 179 -8.90 1.61 -6.77
N PHE A 180 -10.12 1.25 -7.19
CA PHE A 180 -10.28 0.49 -8.43
C PHE A 180 -9.78 1.23 -9.67
N PRO A 181 -10.11 2.51 -9.92
CA PRO A 181 -9.52 3.24 -11.04
C PRO A 181 -8.00 3.34 -10.93
N LEU A 182 -7.46 3.65 -9.75
CA LEU A 182 -6.01 3.73 -9.56
C LEU A 182 -5.32 2.40 -9.84
N PHE A 183 -5.90 1.29 -9.40
CA PHE A 183 -5.34 -0.04 -9.61
C PHE A 183 -5.42 -0.49 -11.07
N PHE A 184 -6.61 -0.39 -11.70
CA PHE A 184 -6.77 -0.84 -13.09
C PHE A 184 -5.98 0.02 -14.09
N LEU A 185 -5.83 1.31 -13.83
CA LEU A 185 -5.02 2.22 -14.65
C LEU A 185 -3.53 2.17 -14.34
N SER A 186 -3.08 1.37 -13.37
CA SER A 186 -1.66 1.27 -13.00
C SER A 186 -0.83 0.36 -13.90
N GLY A 187 -1.46 -0.40 -14.80
CA GLY A 187 -0.77 -1.42 -15.60
C GLY A 187 -0.42 -2.69 -14.80
N ALA A 188 -0.99 -2.87 -13.60
CA ALA A 188 -0.71 -4.03 -12.75
C ALA A 188 -1.12 -5.36 -13.38
N LEU A 189 -2.30 -5.40 -14.01
CA LEU A 189 -2.86 -6.61 -14.65
C LEU A 189 -2.62 -6.65 -16.14
N PHE A 190 -2.65 -5.52 -16.82
CA PHE A 190 -2.55 -5.44 -18.28
C PHE A 190 -1.33 -4.63 -18.69
N PRO A 191 -0.61 -5.06 -19.74
CA PRO A 191 0.48 -4.25 -20.29
C PRO A 191 -0.06 -2.93 -20.83
N VAL A 192 0.68 -1.86 -20.59
CA VAL A 192 0.39 -0.54 -21.15
C VAL A 192 1.11 -0.46 -22.50
N ASP A 193 0.41 -0.85 -23.57
CA ASP A 193 0.94 -0.87 -24.92
C ASP A 193 0.63 0.42 -25.68
N ASP A 194 1.40 0.72 -26.74
CA ASP A 194 1.16 1.85 -27.66
C ASP A 194 -0.19 1.75 -28.40
N LYS A 195 -0.86 0.60 -28.31
CA LYS A 195 -2.20 0.38 -28.89
C LYS A 195 -3.33 1.01 -28.08
N LEU A 196 -3.04 1.47 -26.83
CA LEU A 196 -4.03 2.12 -26.01
C LEU A 196 -4.41 3.50 -26.56
N PRO A 197 -5.68 3.93 -26.44
CA PRO A 197 -6.09 5.29 -26.81
C PRO A 197 -5.26 6.35 -26.08
N THR A 198 -4.95 7.47 -26.75
CA THR A 198 -4.10 8.55 -26.22
C THR A 198 -4.57 9.10 -24.88
N TRP A 199 -5.90 9.22 -24.70
CA TRP A 199 -6.47 9.69 -23.43
C TRP A 199 -6.20 8.73 -22.26
N LEU A 200 -6.19 7.42 -22.53
CA LEU A 200 -5.91 6.40 -21.52
C LEU A 200 -4.42 6.41 -21.13
N HIS A 201 -3.52 6.58 -22.12
CA HIS A 201 -2.10 6.81 -21.84
C HIS A 201 -1.87 8.03 -20.92
N GLY A 202 -2.62 9.11 -21.13
CA GLY A 202 -2.57 10.29 -20.25
C GLY A 202 -2.95 9.96 -18.81
N LEU A 203 -4.02 9.20 -18.60
CA LEU A 203 -4.47 8.76 -17.26
C LEU A 203 -3.47 7.84 -16.58
N VAL A 204 -2.87 6.89 -17.32
CA VAL A 204 -1.83 6.00 -16.80
C VAL A 204 -0.61 6.79 -16.34
N LYS A 205 -0.16 7.79 -17.12
CA LYS A 205 0.98 8.65 -16.75
C LYS A 205 0.70 9.55 -15.54
N LEU A 206 -0.55 9.97 -15.34
CA LEU A 206 -0.95 10.75 -14.18
C LEU A 206 -1.10 9.91 -12.92
N ASN A 207 -1.26 8.60 -13.06
CA ASN A 207 -1.46 7.69 -11.94
C ASN A 207 -0.12 7.38 -11.25
N PRO A 208 0.10 7.78 -9.99
CA PRO A 208 1.34 7.49 -9.27
C PRO A 208 1.58 5.98 -9.09
N LEU A 209 0.52 5.17 -9.05
CA LEU A 209 0.65 3.72 -8.89
C LEU A 209 1.19 3.03 -10.15
N SER A 210 1.13 3.66 -11.32
CA SER A 210 1.78 3.16 -12.54
C SER A 210 3.30 3.08 -12.35
N TYR A 211 3.89 4.07 -11.71
CA TYR A 211 5.32 4.10 -11.38
C TYR A 211 5.68 3.09 -10.29
N THR A 212 4.75 2.80 -9.34
CA THR A 212 4.94 1.71 -8.39
C THR A 212 5.03 0.37 -9.11
N VAL A 213 4.08 0.09 -10.00
CA VAL A 213 4.04 -1.17 -10.76
C VAL A 213 5.25 -1.29 -11.68
N ASP A 214 5.62 -0.21 -12.37
CA ASP A 214 6.78 -0.18 -13.27
C ASP A 214 8.07 -0.47 -12.52
N GLY A 215 8.33 0.22 -11.43
CA GLY A 215 9.54 0.04 -10.63
C GLY A 215 9.62 -1.34 -9.96
N VAL A 216 8.50 -1.90 -9.45
CA VAL A 216 8.48 -3.26 -8.90
C VAL A 216 8.70 -4.30 -10.02
N ARG A 217 8.10 -4.10 -11.18
CA ARG A 217 8.29 -4.98 -12.35
C ARG A 217 9.71 -4.89 -12.88
N GLY A 218 10.28 -3.70 -12.97
CA GLY A 218 11.68 -3.48 -13.32
C GLY A 218 12.63 -4.21 -12.37
N ALA A 219 12.41 -4.12 -11.07
CA ALA A 219 13.21 -4.78 -10.05
C ALA A 219 13.13 -6.32 -10.13
N LEU A 220 11.93 -6.88 -10.34
CA LEU A 220 11.71 -8.32 -10.26
C LEU A 220 11.84 -9.05 -11.61
N LEU A 221 11.51 -8.38 -12.73
CA LEU A 221 11.49 -9.00 -14.07
C LEU A 221 12.47 -8.33 -15.05
N GLY A 222 13.11 -7.21 -14.66
CA GLY A 222 13.92 -6.41 -15.58
C GLY A 222 13.12 -5.71 -16.68
N MET A 223 11.79 -5.61 -16.53
CA MET A 223 10.87 -5.02 -17.50
C MET A 223 10.33 -3.70 -16.96
N ASN A 224 11.04 -2.62 -17.20
CA ASN A 224 10.66 -1.27 -16.76
C ASN A 224 10.51 -0.34 -17.97
N THR A 225 9.58 0.59 -17.89
CA THR A 225 9.34 1.66 -18.86
C THR A 225 10.20 2.88 -18.53
N TYR A 226 10.35 3.18 -17.25
CA TYR A 226 11.11 4.32 -16.75
C TYR A 226 12.34 3.86 -15.97
N PRO A 227 13.39 4.70 -15.88
CA PRO A 227 14.50 4.44 -14.97
C PRO A 227 14.02 4.43 -13.52
N PHE A 228 14.56 3.53 -12.71
CA PHE A 228 14.19 3.34 -11.30
C PHE A 228 14.13 4.63 -10.46
N TYR A 229 15.05 5.58 -10.71
CA TYR A 229 15.07 6.85 -9.98
C TYR A 229 13.89 7.77 -10.32
N VAL A 230 13.30 7.63 -11.52
CA VAL A 230 12.08 8.37 -11.91
C VAL A 230 10.88 7.83 -11.15
N ASP A 231 10.72 6.50 -11.12
CA ASP A 231 9.66 5.85 -10.36
C ASP A 231 9.74 6.21 -8.88
N LEU A 232 10.93 6.07 -8.31
CA LEU A 232 11.20 6.41 -6.91
C LEU A 232 10.89 7.89 -6.62
N GLY A 233 11.28 8.79 -7.51
CA GLY A 233 11.04 10.24 -7.36
C GLY A 233 9.55 10.58 -7.34
N ILE A 234 8.77 10.06 -8.29
CA ILE A 234 7.33 10.32 -8.40
C ILE A 234 6.58 9.74 -7.20
N ILE A 235 6.90 8.50 -6.80
CA ILE A 235 6.26 7.85 -5.65
C ILE A 235 6.62 8.57 -4.35
N THR A 236 7.86 9.05 -4.20
CA THR A 236 8.28 9.82 -3.01
C THR A 236 7.56 11.16 -2.93
N LEU A 237 7.40 11.85 -4.07
CA LEU A 237 6.62 13.10 -4.12
C LEU A 237 5.15 12.86 -3.74
N PHE A 238 4.57 11.78 -4.26
CA PHE A 238 3.20 11.38 -3.91
C PHE A 238 3.08 11.04 -2.42
N ALA A 239 4.04 10.30 -1.86
CA ALA A 239 4.07 9.97 -0.44
C ALA A 239 4.18 11.22 0.44
N ALA A 240 5.04 12.15 0.08
CA ALA A 240 5.16 13.42 0.80
C ALA A 240 3.84 14.22 0.78
N ALA A 241 3.19 14.31 -0.38
CA ALA A 241 1.90 14.99 -0.51
C ALA A 241 0.81 14.34 0.36
N MET A 242 0.75 12.99 0.38
CA MET A 242 -0.23 12.25 1.19
C MET A 242 0.07 12.32 2.69
N LEU A 243 1.36 12.29 3.09
CA LEU A 243 1.75 12.48 4.50
C LEU A 243 1.34 13.86 5.01
N ILE A 244 1.61 14.90 4.24
CA ILE A 244 1.29 16.29 4.64
C ILE A 244 -0.23 16.46 4.74
N SER A 245 -0.96 16.12 3.68
CA SER A 245 -2.43 16.24 3.66
C SER A 245 -3.10 15.37 4.71
N GLY A 246 -2.66 14.11 4.86
CA GLY A 246 -3.16 13.17 5.84
C GLY A 246 -2.93 13.65 7.28
N SER A 247 -1.73 14.15 7.60
CA SER A 247 -1.43 14.69 8.94
C SER A 247 -2.30 15.90 9.29
N ILE A 248 -2.55 16.80 8.32
CA ILE A 248 -3.41 17.97 8.52
C ILE A 248 -4.86 17.54 8.76
N LEU A 249 -5.40 16.64 7.95
CA LEU A 249 -6.77 16.17 8.08
C LEU A 249 -6.97 15.40 9.39
N PHE A 250 -6.04 14.52 9.74
CA PHE A 250 -6.08 13.79 11.00
C PHE A 250 -6.01 14.71 12.22
N SER A 251 -5.18 15.77 12.17
CA SER A 251 -5.05 16.73 13.27
C SER A 251 -6.33 17.55 13.51
N ARG A 252 -7.17 17.71 12.48
CA ARG A 252 -8.45 18.45 12.55
C ARG A 252 -9.64 17.57 12.93
N MET A 253 -9.44 16.27 13.06
CA MET A 253 -10.49 15.32 13.45
C MET A 253 -11.08 15.72 14.81
N LYS A 254 -12.41 15.79 14.91
CA LYS A 254 -13.16 16.10 16.13
C LYS A 254 -13.32 14.88 17.02
#